data_db4ea7f8b928529bd944f216aff514a8
#
_entry.id   db4ea7f8b928529bd944f216aff514a8
#
_cell.length_a   1.000
_cell.length_b   1.000
_cell.length_c   1.000
_cell.angle_alpha   90.00
_cell.angle_beta   90.00
_cell.angle_gamma   90.00
#
_symmetry.space_group_name_H-M   'P 1'
#
loop_
_entity.id
_entity.type
_entity.pdbx_description
1 polymer ?
#
loop_
_entity_poly.entity_id
_entity_poly.type
_entity_poly.pdbx_seq_one_letter_code
_entity_poly.pdbx_strand_id
1 'polypeptide(L)'
;PETEPSAVLADIHEIFSKSDVKRFVKSIFHKDEQAFRATLDDLNRFVVWDDASHFLDDLFVLHNVDPFSKEGVEFTDRVYTRFFPS
;
A
#
# COMPACT_ATOMS: atom_id res chain seq x y z
N PRO A 1 10.36 12.39 24.53
CA PRO A 1 10.05 12.13 23.96
C PRO A 1 9.86 11.91 23.17
N GLU A 2 9.79 11.99 22.86
CA GLU A 2 9.59 11.84 22.30
C GLU A 2 9.12 11.43 21.58
N THR A 3 8.94 11.58 21.34
CA THR A 3 8.43 11.31 20.70
C THR A 3 8.31 10.57 20.02
N GLU A 4 7.83 10.26 20.21
CA GLU A 4 7.84 9.31 19.47
C GLU A 4 7.70 9.42 18.05
N PRO A 5 8.60 9.38 17.30
CA PRO A 5 8.56 9.50 15.88
C PRO A 5 7.83 8.38 15.19
N SER A 6 7.86 7.23 15.78
CA SER A 6 7.14 6.09 15.22
C SER A 6 5.63 6.31 15.19
N ALA A 7 5.16 7.30 15.93
CA ALA A 7 3.75 7.64 15.91
C ALA A 7 3.37 8.45 14.67
N VAL A 8 4.36 8.95 13.94
CA VAL A 8 4.12 9.78 12.78
C VAL A 8 4.51 9.03 11.53
N LEU A 9 3.57 8.29 10.97
CA LEU A 9 3.78 7.58 9.72
C LEU A 9 3.34 8.45 8.55
N ALA A 10 4.00 8.26 7.41
CA ALA A 10 3.64 9.00 6.21
C ALA A 10 2.23 8.63 5.76
N ASP A 11 1.53 9.61 5.19
CA ASP A 11 0.23 9.36 4.58
C ASP A 11 0.45 8.50 3.35
N ILE A 12 -0.19 7.33 3.31
CA ILE A 12 -0.02 6.41 2.20
C ILE A 12 -0.40 7.05 0.87
N HIS A 13 -1.38 7.97 0.89
CA HIS A 13 -1.81 8.65 -0.34
C HIS A 13 -0.71 9.52 -0.93
N GLU A 14 0.22 10.00 -0.10
CA GLU A 14 1.33 10.84 -0.56
C GLU A 14 2.51 10.03 -1.06
N ILE A 15 2.56 8.77 -0.71
CA ILE A 15 3.65 7.89 -1.16
C ILE A 15 3.48 7.53 -2.64
N PHE A 16 2.23 7.42 -3.09
CA PHE A 16 1.93 7.05 -4.46
C PHE A 16 1.85 8.30 -5.35
N SER A 17 2.66 8.33 -6.41
CA SER A 17 2.59 9.41 -7.41
C SER A 17 1.37 9.21 -8.29
N LYS A 18 1.05 10.22 -9.09
CA LYS A 18 -0.07 10.09 -10.03
C LYS A 18 0.15 8.96 -11.03
N SER A 19 1.39 8.77 -11.46
CA SER A 19 1.76 7.65 -12.34
C SER A 19 1.54 6.33 -11.66
N ASP A 20 1.95 6.23 -10.38
CA ASP A 20 1.75 5.01 -9.60
C ASP A 20 0.27 4.68 -9.49
N VAL A 21 -0.55 5.69 -9.18
CA VAL A 21 -1.99 5.50 -9.02
C VAL A 21 -2.58 4.90 -10.30
N LYS A 22 -2.29 5.52 -11.44
CA LYS A 22 -2.81 5.04 -12.72
C LYS A 22 -2.38 3.62 -13.00
N ARG A 23 -1.11 3.33 -12.77
CA ARG A 23 -0.55 2.02 -13.06
C ARG A 23 -1.16 0.94 -12.18
N PHE A 24 -1.23 1.19 -10.88
CA PHE A 24 -1.74 0.19 -9.94
C PHE A 24 -3.25 0.01 -10.05
N VAL A 25 -3.99 1.09 -10.30
CA VAL A 25 -5.43 0.96 -10.53
C VAL A 25 -5.68 0.05 -11.73
N LYS A 26 -4.91 0.23 -12.79
CA LYS A 26 -5.09 -0.57 -14.00
C LYS A 26 -4.63 -2.02 -13.79
N SER A 27 -3.47 -2.22 -13.16
CA SER A 27 -2.85 -3.55 -13.13
C SER A 27 -3.30 -4.40 -11.96
N ILE A 28 -3.61 -3.79 -10.83
CA ILE A 28 -3.97 -4.55 -9.62
C ILE A 28 -5.47 -4.52 -9.37
N PHE A 29 -6.09 -3.37 -9.57
CA PHE A 29 -7.50 -3.18 -9.22
C PHE A 29 -8.44 -3.24 -10.42
N HIS A 30 -7.93 -3.67 -11.56
CA HIS A 30 -8.75 -3.88 -12.76
C HIS A 30 -9.56 -2.63 -13.13
N LYS A 31 -8.91 -1.47 -13.02
CA LYS A 31 -9.47 -0.15 -13.35
C LYS A 31 -10.50 0.35 -12.35
N ASP A 32 -10.59 -0.28 -11.18
CA ASP A 32 -11.51 0.19 -10.13
C ASP A 32 -10.77 1.15 -9.20
N GLU A 33 -10.84 2.43 -9.48
CA GLU A 33 -10.15 3.45 -8.70
C GLU A 33 -10.71 3.55 -7.29
N GLN A 34 -12.02 3.33 -7.11
CA GLN A 34 -12.61 3.37 -5.79
C GLN A 34 -12.05 2.27 -4.89
N ALA A 35 -11.87 1.08 -5.44
CA ALA A 35 -11.26 -0.01 -4.68
C ALA A 35 -9.83 0.34 -4.28
N PHE A 36 -9.09 0.99 -5.17
CA PHE A 36 -7.73 1.42 -4.89
C PHE A 36 -7.71 2.42 -3.73
N ARG A 37 -8.58 3.44 -3.79
CA ARG A 37 -8.62 4.47 -2.76
C ARG A 37 -9.04 3.89 -1.41
N ALA A 38 -10.04 3.00 -1.41
CA ALA A 38 -10.48 2.34 -0.19
C ALA A 38 -9.34 1.51 0.42
N THR A 39 -8.57 0.85 -0.42
CA THR A 39 -7.42 0.07 0.03
C THR A 39 -6.38 0.96 0.70
N LEU A 40 -6.09 2.11 0.10
CA LEU A 40 -5.13 3.04 0.69
C LEU A 40 -5.65 3.58 2.02
N ASP A 41 -6.94 3.86 2.12
CA ASP A 41 -7.53 4.32 3.38
C ASP A 41 -7.37 3.26 4.47
N ASP A 42 -7.58 2.00 4.13
CA ASP A 42 -7.38 0.90 5.08
C ASP A 42 -5.91 0.78 5.48
N LEU A 43 -5.01 0.88 4.51
CA LEU A 43 -3.58 0.80 4.79
C LEU A 43 -3.11 1.93 5.70
N ASN A 44 -3.73 3.09 5.58
CA ASN A 44 -3.38 4.25 6.42
C ASN A 44 -3.70 4.02 7.90
N ARG A 45 -4.53 3.04 8.22
CA ARG A 45 -4.90 2.75 9.60
C ARG A 45 -3.89 1.87 10.33
N PHE A 46 -3.06 1.16 9.58
CA PHE A 46 -2.09 0.26 10.19
C PHE A 46 -0.90 1.05 10.71
N VAL A 47 -0.42 0.68 11.89
CA VAL A 47 0.72 1.33 12.52
C VAL A 47 1.96 0.45 12.54
N VAL A 48 1.81 -0.84 12.24
CA VAL A 48 2.94 -1.76 12.14
C VAL A 48 2.91 -2.50 10.82
N TRP A 49 4.10 -2.76 10.29
CA TRP A 49 4.25 -3.43 9.00
C TRP A 49 3.62 -4.81 8.98
N ASP A 50 3.72 -5.53 10.08
CA ASP A 50 3.21 -6.89 10.16
C ASP A 50 1.72 -6.96 9.79
N ASP A 51 0.93 -6.04 10.35
CA ASP A 51 -0.50 -5.98 10.07
C ASP A 51 -0.75 -5.61 8.60
N ALA A 52 -0.01 -4.62 8.11
CA ALA A 52 -0.15 -4.18 6.72
C ALA A 52 0.24 -5.30 5.76
N SER A 53 1.28 -6.06 6.10
CA SER A 53 1.75 -7.16 5.28
C SER A 53 0.67 -8.24 5.13
N HIS A 54 0.03 -8.60 6.23
CA HIS A 54 -1.05 -9.58 6.18
C HIS A 54 -2.23 -9.08 5.36
N PHE A 55 -2.53 -7.80 5.49
CA PHE A 55 -3.60 -7.18 4.69
C PHE A 55 -3.28 -7.27 3.21
N LEU A 56 -2.01 -7.02 2.84
CA LEU A 56 -1.60 -7.11 1.44
C LEU A 56 -1.70 -8.53 0.89
N ASP A 57 -1.34 -9.52 1.70
CA ASP A 57 -1.46 -10.92 1.27
C ASP A 57 -2.92 -11.24 0.92
N ASP A 58 -3.84 -10.83 1.78
CA ASP A 58 -5.27 -11.07 1.53
C ASP A 58 -5.74 -10.28 0.31
N LEU A 59 -5.27 -9.05 0.16
CA LEU A 59 -5.63 -8.20 -0.95
C LEU A 59 -5.23 -8.83 -2.29
N PHE A 60 -4.01 -9.34 -2.36
CA PHE A 60 -3.52 -9.94 -3.60
C PHE A 60 -4.29 -11.22 -3.95
N VAL A 61 -4.65 -12.00 -2.94
CA VAL A 61 -5.48 -13.18 -3.18
C VAL A 61 -6.85 -12.74 -3.71
N LEU A 62 -7.45 -11.75 -3.07
CA LEU A 62 -8.78 -11.26 -3.46
C LEU A 62 -8.79 -10.75 -4.89
N HIS A 63 -7.76 -10.04 -5.29
CA HIS A 63 -7.68 -9.44 -6.63
C HIS A 63 -6.95 -10.32 -7.63
N ASN A 64 -6.59 -11.53 -7.22
CA ASN A 64 -5.93 -12.51 -8.08
C ASN A 64 -4.63 -11.95 -8.66
N VAL A 65 -3.84 -11.30 -7.81
CA VAL A 65 -2.56 -10.71 -8.19
C VAL A 65 -1.43 -11.56 -7.63
N ASP A 66 -0.45 -11.88 -8.48
CA ASP A 66 0.75 -12.58 -8.02
C ASP A 66 1.61 -11.58 -7.23
N PRO A 67 1.85 -11.85 -5.93
CA PRO A 67 2.65 -10.92 -5.12
C PRO A 67 4.09 -10.81 -5.60
N PHE A 68 4.56 -11.76 -6.42
CA PHE A 68 5.90 -11.72 -6.96
C PHE A 68 5.97 -11.11 -8.36
N SER A 69 4.82 -10.69 -8.90
CA SER A 69 4.80 -9.97 -10.18
C SER A 69 5.45 -8.59 -9.97
N LYS A 70 5.84 -7.97 -11.08
CA LYS A 70 6.44 -6.65 -11.01
C LYS A 70 5.54 -5.67 -10.28
N GLU A 71 4.26 -5.65 -10.64
CA GLU A 71 3.30 -4.73 -10.04
C GLU A 71 3.06 -5.05 -8.56
N GLY A 72 2.98 -6.34 -8.23
CA GLY A 72 2.79 -6.76 -6.85
C GLY A 72 3.95 -6.34 -5.97
N VAL A 73 5.16 -6.57 -6.45
CA VAL A 73 6.38 -6.20 -5.71
C VAL A 73 6.44 -4.67 -5.54
N GLU A 74 6.17 -3.93 -6.60
CA GLU A 74 6.25 -2.47 -6.54
C GLU A 74 5.20 -1.89 -5.60
N PHE A 75 3.98 -2.43 -5.63
CA PHE A 75 2.93 -1.97 -4.74
C PHE A 75 3.32 -2.22 -3.28
N THR A 76 3.78 -3.44 -3.00
CA THR A 76 4.24 -3.81 -1.66
C THR A 76 5.37 -2.89 -1.19
N ASP A 77 6.30 -2.60 -2.08
CA ASP A 77 7.44 -1.74 -1.77
C ASP A 77 6.98 -0.32 -1.40
N ARG A 78 6.00 0.22 -2.11
CA ARG A 78 5.45 1.54 -1.79
C ARG A 78 4.81 1.54 -0.40
N VAL A 79 4.04 0.50 -0.08
CA VAL A 79 3.42 0.39 1.24
C VAL A 79 4.49 0.26 2.32
N TYR A 80 5.51 -0.54 2.05
CA TYR A 80 6.62 -0.75 2.99
C TYR A 80 7.29 0.58 3.35
N THR A 81 7.41 1.49 2.38
CA THR A 81 8.05 2.78 2.58
C THR A 81 7.35 3.61 3.66
N ARG A 82 6.05 3.41 3.86
CA ARG A 82 5.32 4.11 4.91
C ARG A 82 5.88 3.77 6.29
N PHE A 83 6.31 2.53 6.48
CA PHE A 83 6.77 2.05 7.79
C PHE A 83 8.28 2.14 7.94
N PHE A 84 8.99 2.04 6.84
CA PHE A 84 10.46 2.04 6.85
C PHE A 84 10.97 2.98 5.76
N PRO A 85 10.83 4.29 5.97
CA PRO A 85 11.30 5.26 4.98
C PRO A 85 12.82 5.20 4.88
N SER A 86 13.34 5.34 3.65
CA SER A 86 14.78 5.30 3.43
C SER A 86 15.35 6.68 3.13
#